data_6d7a2267e39ba44ad01373020512f1a9
#
_entry.id   6d7a2267e39ba44ad01373020512f1a9
#
_cell.length_a   1.000
_cell.length_b   1.000
_cell.length_c   1.000
_cell.angle_alpha   90.00
_cell.angle_beta   90.00
_cell.angle_gamma   90.00
#
_symmetry.space_group_name_H-M   'P 1'
#
loop_
_entity.id
_entity.type
_entity.pdbx_description
1 polymer ?
#
loop_
_entity_poly.entity_id
_entity_poly.type
_entity_poly.pdbx_seq_one_letter_code
_entity_poly.pdbx_strand_id
1 'polypeptide(L)' 'VQFKGLCYFTNGTERVRLVTRYLYNREEYVRFDSDWGEYRAVTPLGRPSAEYWNSQKDILERTRAEVDTVCRHNYQGE' A
#
# COMPACT_ATOMS: atom_id res chain seq x y z
N VAL A 1 -15.69 1.44 -5.49
CA VAL A 1 -14.44 1.37 -4.75
C VAL A 1 -13.31 1.94 -5.60
N GLN A 2 -12.53 2.82 -5.00
CA GLN A 2 -11.36 3.40 -5.65
C GLN A 2 -10.12 3.09 -4.83
N PHE A 3 -8.97 3.03 -5.49
CA PHE A 3 -7.73 2.97 -4.74
C PHE A 3 -6.73 3.97 -5.30
N LYS A 4 -5.89 4.48 -4.41
CA LYS A 4 -4.86 5.44 -4.75
C LYS A 4 -3.54 4.98 -4.17
N GLY A 5 -2.52 4.87 -5.02
CA GLY A 5 -1.19 4.51 -4.59
C GLY A 5 -0.25 5.70 -4.73
N LEU A 6 0.52 5.95 -3.68
CA LEU A 6 1.49 7.04 -3.68
C LEU A 6 2.84 6.51 -3.25
N CYS A 7 3.86 6.94 -4.00
CA CYS A 7 5.24 6.63 -3.67
C CYS A 7 5.89 7.89 -3.09
N TYR A 8 6.51 7.75 -1.93
CA TYR A 8 7.21 8.85 -1.28
C TYR A 8 8.70 8.58 -1.31
N PHE A 9 9.48 9.56 -1.70
CA PHE A 9 10.93 9.42 -1.83
C PHE A 9 11.61 10.46 -0.94
N THR A 10 12.64 10.01 -0.21
CA THR A 10 13.45 10.88 0.61
C THR A 10 14.90 10.61 0.27
N ASN A 11 15.68 11.65 0.01
CA ASN A 11 17.09 11.52 -0.41
C ASN A 11 17.22 10.61 -1.62
N GLY A 12 16.51 10.95 -2.72
CA GLY A 12 16.49 10.09 -3.90
C GLY A 12 15.74 8.81 -3.61
N THR A 13 16.41 7.67 -3.75
CA THR A 13 15.82 6.38 -3.43
C THR A 13 16.36 5.77 -2.15
N GLU A 14 17.03 6.59 -1.33
CA GLU A 14 17.58 6.12 -0.07
C GLU A 14 16.47 5.64 0.86
N ARG A 15 15.35 6.38 0.88
CA ARG A 15 14.17 5.97 1.63
C ARG A 15 12.97 6.06 0.70
N VAL A 16 12.29 4.93 0.50
CA VAL A 16 11.12 4.86 -0.35
C VAL A 16 9.97 4.27 0.48
N ARG A 17 8.81 4.89 0.35
CA ARG A 17 7.62 4.45 1.08
C ARG A 17 6.44 4.40 0.11
N LEU A 18 5.72 3.31 0.14
CA LEU A 18 4.50 3.14 -0.65
C LEU A 18 3.30 3.13 0.28
N VAL A 19 2.31 3.95 -0.04
CA VAL A 19 1.04 3.95 0.69
C VAL A 19 -0.06 3.75 -0.34
N THR A 20 -0.87 2.71 -0.16
CA THR A 20 -2.04 2.45 -1.01
C THR A 20 -3.29 2.60 -0.17
N ARG A 21 -4.18 3.47 -0.62
CA ARG A 21 -5.40 3.80 0.09
C ARG A 21 -6.60 3.26 -0.69
N TYR A 22 -7.53 2.64 0.02
CA TYR A 22 -8.75 2.11 -0.57
C TYR A 22 -9.93 2.92 -0.04
N LEU A 23 -10.75 3.43 -0.96
CA LEU A 23 -11.83 4.35 -0.62
C LEU A 23 -13.16 3.79 -1.11
N TYR A 24 -14.19 3.97 -0.28
CA TYR A 24 -15.56 3.67 -0.64
C TYR A 24 -16.37 4.94 -0.38
N ASN A 25 -17.07 5.44 -1.42
CA ASN A 25 -17.79 6.71 -1.35
C ASN A 25 -16.89 7.84 -0.87
N ARG A 26 -15.65 7.88 -1.41
CA ARG A 26 -14.66 8.90 -1.09
C ARG A 26 -14.15 8.84 0.36
N GLU A 27 -14.46 7.77 1.06
CA GLU A 27 -14.00 7.59 2.43
C GLU A 27 -13.00 6.45 2.48
N GLU A 28 -11.81 6.74 2.97
CA GLU A 28 -10.77 5.72 3.09
C GLU A 28 -11.16 4.74 4.19
N TYR A 29 -11.13 3.44 3.87
CA TYR A 29 -11.53 2.43 4.84
C TYR A 29 -10.43 1.41 5.14
N VAL A 30 -9.46 1.24 4.24
CA VAL A 30 -8.33 0.35 4.48
C VAL A 30 -7.11 0.92 3.78
N ARG A 31 -5.93 0.65 4.33
CA ARG A 31 -4.68 1.20 3.82
C ARG A 31 -3.58 0.17 3.95
N PHE A 32 -2.71 0.11 2.94
CA PHE A 32 -1.44 -0.59 3.04
C PHE A 32 -0.34 0.47 3.10
N ASP A 33 0.58 0.28 4.03
CA ASP A 33 1.73 1.18 4.16
C ASP A 33 2.97 0.29 4.22
N SER A 34 3.95 0.55 3.35
CA SER A 34 5.15 -0.27 3.32
C SER A 34 5.94 -0.19 4.62
N ASP A 35 5.78 0.90 5.38
CA ASP A 35 6.40 1.00 6.70
C ASP A 35 5.79 0.01 7.68
N TRP A 36 4.53 -0.36 7.48
CA TRP A 36 3.89 -1.38 8.31
C TRP A 36 4.12 -2.78 7.77
N GLY A 37 4.20 -2.91 6.44
CA GLY A 37 4.30 -4.20 5.78
C GLY A 37 3.01 -5.00 5.82
N GLU A 38 1.89 -4.37 6.11
CA GLU A 38 0.59 -5.03 6.20
C GLU A 38 -0.53 -4.04 5.93
N TYR A 39 -1.71 -4.58 5.65
CA TYR A 39 -2.92 -3.76 5.52
C TYR A 39 -3.47 -3.46 6.91
N ARG A 40 -4.00 -2.26 7.09
CA ARG A 40 -4.65 -1.88 8.34
C ARG A 40 -5.96 -1.17 8.04
N ALA A 41 -6.97 -1.46 8.84
CA ALA A 41 -8.26 -0.80 8.71
C ALA A 41 -8.14 0.64 9.19
N VAL A 42 -8.64 1.56 8.37
CA VAL A 42 -8.72 2.97 8.75
C VAL A 42 -10.03 3.22 9.49
N THR A 43 -11.10 2.55 9.02
CA THR A 43 -12.40 2.56 9.70
C THR A 43 -12.83 1.13 9.93
N PRO A 44 -13.84 0.89 10.80
CA PRO A 44 -14.33 -0.49 11.02
C PRO A 44 -14.77 -1.19 9.74
N LEU A 45 -15.20 -0.43 8.73
CA LEU A 45 -15.59 -1.00 7.45
C LEU A 45 -14.44 -1.77 6.79
N GLY A 46 -13.19 -1.36 7.04
CA GLY A 46 -12.04 -1.97 6.41
C GLY A 46 -11.50 -3.21 7.11
N ARG A 47 -12.01 -3.55 8.30
CA ARG A 47 -11.47 -4.69 9.05
C ARG A 47 -11.54 -6.02 8.30
N PRO A 48 -12.68 -6.38 7.69
CA PRO A 48 -12.75 -7.65 6.97
C PRO A 48 -11.73 -7.71 5.83
N SER A 49 -11.57 -6.61 5.08
CA SER A 49 -10.62 -6.58 3.98
C SER A 49 -9.18 -6.68 4.47
N ALA A 50 -8.83 -5.92 5.50
CA ALA A 50 -7.48 -5.96 6.03
C ALA A 50 -7.12 -7.35 6.53
N GLU A 51 -8.01 -7.98 7.30
CA GLU A 51 -7.77 -9.31 7.81
C GLU A 51 -7.64 -10.34 6.70
N TYR A 52 -8.52 -10.26 5.71
CA TYR A 52 -8.49 -11.20 4.60
C TYR A 52 -7.21 -11.05 3.78
N TRP A 53 -6.87 -9.84 3.40
CA TRP A 53 -5.69 -9.61 2.59
C TRP A 53 -4.39 -9.96 3.33
N ASN A 54 -4.32 -9.66 4.62
CA ASN A 54 -3.15 -10.01 5.42
C ASN A 54 -2.99 -11.51 5.59
N SER A 55 -4.09 -12.27 5.48
CA SER A 55 -4.03 -13.73 5.61
C SER A 55 -3.60 -14.41 4.31
N GLN A 56 -3.59 -13.68 3.20
CA GLN A 56 -3.19 -14.21 1.89
C GLN A 56 -1.73 -13.92 1.67
N LYS A 57 -0.87 -14.92 1.87
CA LYS A 57 0.58 -14.72 1.79
C LYS A 57 1.03 -14.18 0.44
N ASP A 58 0.48 -14.69 -0.65
CA ASP A 58 0.86 -14.26 -1.98
C ASP A 58 0.49 -12.81 -2.24
N ILE A 59 -0.69 -12.39 -1.78
CA ILE A 59 -1.11 -10.99 -1.90
C ILE A 59 -0.19 -10.09 -1.09
N LEU A 60 0.06 -10.48 0.14
CA LEU A 60 0.87 -9.67 1.06
C LEU A 60 2.30 -9.53 0.57
N GLU A 61 2.91 -10.63 0.11
CA GLU A 61 4.28 -10.60 -0.38
C GLU A 61 4.40 -9.77 -1.65
N ARG A 62 3.43 -9.90 -2.56
CA ARG A 62 3.44 -9.09 -3.78
C ARG A 62 3.30 -7.61 -3.44
N THR A 63 2.41 -7.28 -2.52
CA THR A 63 2.19 -5.89 -2.15
C THR A 63 3.44 -5.32 -1.46
N ARG A 64 4.10 -6.10 -0.62
CA ARG A 64 5.34 -5.68 0.01
C ARG A 64 6.44 -5.39 -1.00
N ALA A 65 6.46 -6.14 -2.09
CA ALA A 65 7.46 -5.96 -3.13
C ALA A 65 7.19 -4.74 -4.00
N GLU A 66 5.98 -4.20 -3.98
CA GLU A 66 5.62 -3.10 -4.88
C GLU A 66 6.41 -1.82 -4.61
N VAL A 67 6.92 -1.64 -3.40
CA VAL A 67 7.78 -0.50 -3.14
C VAL A 67 9.01 -0.54 -4.07
N ASP A 68 9.45 -1.73 -4.43
CA ASP A 68 10.57 -1.88 -5.36
C ASP A 68 10.10 -1.97 -6.81
N THR A 69 9.08 -2.80 -7.08
CA THR A 69 8.66 -3.06 -8.46
C THR A 69 7.91 -1.90 -9.08
N VAL A 70 7.29 -1.06 -8.27
CA VAL A 70 6.54 0.10 -8.75
C VAL A 70 7.28 1.39 -8.43
N CYS A 71 7.53 1.64 -7.14
CA CYS A 71 8.07 2.94 -6.73
C CYS A 71 9.51 3.14 -7.21
N ARG A 72 10.42 2.24 -6.87
CA ARG A 72 11.81 2.38 -7.29
C ARG A 72 11.97 2.25 -8.79
N HIS A 73 11.19 1.34 -9.37
CA HIS A 73 11.24 1.15 -10.82
C HIS A 73 10.83 2.43 -11.57
N ASN A 74 9.72 3.04 -11.13
CA ASN A 74 9.25 4.27 -11.79
C ASN A 74 10.21 5.42 -11.61
N TYR A 75 10.83 5.51 -10.43
CA TYR A 75 11.80 6.58 -10.18
C TYR A 75 12.98 6.48 -11.15
N GLN A 76 13.47 5.27 -11.38
CA GLN A 76 14.61 5.05 -12.27
C GLN A 76 14.22 5.12 -13.74
N GLY A 77 12.98 4.78 -14.05
CA GLY A 77 12.50 4.80 -15.44
C GLY A 77 12.11 6.16 -15.95
N GLU A 78 12.06 7.12 -15.07
CA GLU A 78 11.76 8.49 -15.46
C GLU A 78 13.01 9.18 -15.98
#